data_01b826fb7bbe6e5b8d4beba8d63ec9a2
#
_entry.id   01b826fb7bbe6e5b8d4beba8d63ec9a2
#
_cell.length_a   1.000
_cell.length_b   1.000
_cell.length_c   1.000
_cell.angle_alpha   90.00
_cell.angle_beta   90.00
_cell.angle_gamma   90.00
#
_symmetry.space_group_name_H-M   'P 1'
#
loop_
_entity.id
_entity.type
_entity.pdbx_description
1 polymer ?
#
loop_
_entity_poly.entity_id
_entity_poly.type
_entity_poly.pdbx_seq_one_letter_code
_entity_poly.pdbx_strand_id
1 'polypeptide(L)'
;VWEFDEETGMYYLHCFSKKQPDLNWENPVVRDEVFNMMTWWCEKGVDGFRMDVISMISKDPAYPDGEIRDGLHGDMSPYVCNGPHVHEYLQEMNQRVLSKFDLITVGETPGVTTEEAKKYANLDGSELNMVFQFEHMGTTDGKYGKWTTKKPEMKKVRAVMNKWQNDLEGKAWNSLYWDNHDQPRAVSRFGDDSPMYREVSAKMIATCLHMLKGSPYIGFISMPSGVYRPL
;
A
#
# COMPACT_ATOMS: atom_id res chain seq x y z
N VAL A 1 -1.29 -14.99 14.47
CA VAL A 1 -0.09 -14.53 13.74
C VAL A 1 1.16 -15.41 13.95
N TRP A 2 1.18 -16.28 14.98
CA TRP A 2 2.22 -17.27 15.19
C TRP A 2 1.69 -18.67 14.93
N GLU A 3 2.43 -19.47 14.15
CA GLU A 3 2.12 -20.86 13.89
C GLU A 3 3.30 -21.74 14.25
N PHE A 4 3.03 -22.89 14.88
CA PHE A 4 4.05 -23.87 15.21
C PHE A 4 4.31 -24.75 13.99
N ASP A 5 5.56 -24.93 13.66
CA ASP A 5 6.00 -25.85 12.62
C ASP A 5 6.58 -27.13 13.26
N GLU A 6 5.89 -28.24 13.05
CA GLU A 6 6.25 -29.54 13.64
C GLU A 6 7.58 -30.10 13.10
N GLU A 7 7.92 -29.78 11.85
CA GLU A 7 9.13 -30.29 11.22
C GLU A 7 10.39 -29.64 11.80
N THR A 8 10.37 -28.34 12.03
CA THR A 8 11.50 -27.61 12.63
C THR A 8 11.43 -27.51 14.14
N GLY A 9 10.28 -27.77 14.76
CA GLY A 9 10.04 -27.57 16.19
C GLY A 9 10.04 -26.10 16.63
N MET A 10 9.83 -25.16 15.71
CA MET A 10 9.87 -23.72 15.94
C MET A 10 8.55 -23.05 15.59
N TYR A 11 8.38 -21.80 16.03
CA TYR A 11 7.29 -20.93 15.60
C TYR A 11 7.75 -20.00 14.50
N TYR A 12 6.88 -19.74 13.53
CA TYR A 12 7.07 -18.69 12.53
C TYR A 12 5.96 -17.67 12.59
N LEU A 13 6.30 -16.44 12.22
CA LEU A 13 5.34 -15.34 12.11
C LEU A 13 4.66 -15.37 10.75
N HIS A 14 3.36 -15.09 10.71
CA HIS A 14 2.61 -14.81 9.50
C HIS A 14 1.56 -13.72 9.75
N CYS A 15 1.63 -12.62 9.04
CA CYS A 15 0.64 -11.53 9.18
C CYS A 15 -0.61 -11.80 8.33
N PHE A 16 -0.54 -12.70 7.37
CA PHE A 16 -1.62 -13.09 6.45
C PHE A 16 -1.93 -14.59 6.57
N SER A 17 -1.83 -15.33 5.48
CA SER A 17 -2.07 -16.76 5.50
C SER A 17 -0.92 -17.52 6.17
N LYS A 18 -1.23 -18.64 6.85
CA LYS A 18 -0.23 -19.60 7.33
C LYS A 18 0.76 -20.07 6.25
N LYS A 19 0.36 -19.99 4.98
CA LYS A 19 1.22 -20.33 3.83
C LYS A 19 2.12 -19.19 3.36
N GLN A 20 2.06 -18.06 4.05
CA GLN A 20 2.83 -16.84 3.74
C GLN A 20 3.64 -16.44 4.98
N PRO A 21 4.71 -17.18 5.33
CA PRO A 21 5.58 -16.81 6.44
C PRO A 21 6.24 -15.46 6.17
N ASP A 22 6.32 -14.64 7.20
CA ASP A 22 7.06 -13.38 7.13
C ASP A 22 8.56 -13.64 7.11
N LEU A 23 9.27 -12.98 6.21
CA LEU A 23 10.72 -13.05 6.16
C LEU A 23 11.32 -12.24 7.33
N ASN A 24 12.36 -12.82 7.95
CA ASN A 24 13.08 -12.14 9.02
C ASN A 24 14.08 -11.12 8.47
N TRP A 25 13.64 -9.88 8.29
CA TRP A 25 14.47 -8.78 7.77
C TRP A 25 15.57 -8.33 8.75
N GLU A 26 15.50 -8.70 10.03
CA GLU A 26 16.60 -8.48 10.98
C GLU A 26 17.85 -9.33 10.58
N ASN A 27 17.63 -10.44 9.89
CA ASN A 27 18.72 -11.26 9.36
C ASN A 27 19.31 -10.64 8.08
N PRO A 28 20.58 -10.20 8.09
CA PRO A 28 21.21 -9.59 6.91
C PRO A 28 21.29 -10.53 5.72
N VAL A 29 21.37 -11.83 5.92
CA VAL A 29 21.38 -12.81 4.83
C VAL A 29 20.07 -12.79 4.06
N VAL A 30 18.93 -12.62 4.75
CA VAL A 30 17.62 -12.48 4.09
C VAL A 30 17.58 -11.20 3.24
N ARG A 31 18.10 -10.08 3.76
CA ARG A 31 18.18 -8.83 2.99
C ARG A 31 19.08 -8.98 1.77
N ASP A 32 20.22 -9.64 1.92
CA ASP A 32 21.14 -9.94 0.81
C ASP A 32 20.45 -10.71 -0.31
N GLU A 33 19.72 -11.77 0.03
CA GLU A 33 18.98 -12.56 -0.96
C GLU A 33 17.85 -11.79 -1.63
N VAL A 34 17.10 -10.95 -0.89
CA VAL A 34 16.08 -10.08 -1.46
C VAL A 34 16.70 -9.09 -2.44
N PHE A 35 17.80 -8.44 -2.09
CA PHE A 35 18.47 -7.47 -2.97
C PHE A 35 19.11 -8.14 -4.19
N ASN A 36 19.66 -9.35 -4.05
CA ASN A 36 20.14 -10.14 -5.17
C ASN A 36 18.99 -10.48 -6.13
N MET A 37 17.84 -10.90 -5.62
CA MET A 37 16.64 -11.18 -6.40
C MET A 37 16.15 -9.93 -7.14
N MET A 38 16.10 -8.80 -6.48
CA MET A 38 15.70 -7.52 -7.10
C MET A 38 16.67 -7.11 -8.21
N THR A 39 17.97 -7.23 -7.96
CA THR A 39 19.02 -6.95 -8.96
C THR A 39 18.85 -7.86 -10.18
N TRP A 40 18.61 -9.15 -9.98
CA TRP A 40 18.36 -10.09 -11.07
C TRP A 40 17.17 -9.68 -11.95
N TRP A 41 16.06 -9.17 -11.34
CA TRP A 41 14.93 -8.66 -12.11
C TRP A 41 15.29 -7.37 -12.87
N CYS A 42 16.05 -6.45 -12.26
CA CYS A 42 16.53 -5.26 -12.95
C CYS A 42 17.38 -5.61 -14.18
N GLU A 43 18.27 -6.58 -14.05
CA GLU A 43 19.10 -7.09 -15.16
C GLU A 43 18.28 -7.77 -16.26
N LYS A 44 17.06 -8.23 -15.95
CA LYS A 44 16.08 -8.72 -16.94
C LYS A 44 15.31 -7.61 -17.63
N GLY A 45 15.47 -6.36 -17.19
CA GLY A 45 14.89 -5.19 -17.83
C GLY A 45 13.54 -4.77 -17.26
N VAL A 46 13.25 -5.03 -15.97
CA VAL A 46 12.10 -4.39 -15.32
C VAL A 46 12.39 -2.93 -15.03
N ASP A 47 11.40 -2.06 -15.23
CA ASP A 47 11.51 -0.61 -15.04
C ASP A 47 11.08 -0.14 -13.66
N GLY A 48 10.83 -1.05 -12.72
CA GLY A 48 10.48 -0.69 -11.35
C GLY A 48 9.79 -1.77 -10.56
N PHE A 49 9.41 -1.41 -9.32
CA PHE A 49 8.78 -2.33 -8.38
C PHE A 49 7.58 -1.68 -7.69
N ARG A 50 6.48 -2.41 -7.63
CA ARG A 50 5.43 -2.21 -6.63
C ARG A 50 5.70 -3.18 -5.48
N MET A 51 5.92 -2.64 -4.30
CA MET A 51 6.31 -3.40 -3.12
C MET A 51 5.10 -3.58 -2.20
N ASP A 52 4.70 -4.83 -2.07
CA ASP A 52 3.55 -5.23 -1.26
C ASP A 52 3.83 -5.01 0.22
N VAL A 53 2.89 -4.36 0.92
CA VAL A 53 2.94 -4.06 2.36
C VAL A 53 4.34 -3.71 2.90
N ILE A 54 5.09 -2.92 2.16
CA ILE A 54 6.51 -2.64 2.42
C ILE A 54 6.76 -2.03 3.82
N SER A 55 5.75 -1.38 4.41
CA SER A 55 5.83 -0.87 5.78
C SER A 55 5.93 -1.97 6.85
N MET A 56 5.71 -3.24 6.47
CA MET A 56 5.70 -4.37 7.37
C MET A 56 7.02 -5.15 7.39
N ILE A 57 8.06 -4.73 6.69
CA ILE A 57 9.36 -5.43 6.70
C ILE A 57 10.14 -5.26 8.00
N SER A 58 9.82 -4.23 8.81
CA SER A 58 10.34 -4.05 10.14
C SER A 58 9.21 -4.04 11.15
N LYS A 59 9.35 -4.81 12.22
CA LYS A 59 8.36 -5.02 13.27
C LYS A 59 8.92 -4.61 14.62
N ASP A 60 8.04 -4.44 15.62
CA ASP A 60 8.48 -4.26 16.99
C ASP A 60 9.23 -5.52 17.45
N PRO A 61 10.52 -5.44 17.83
CA PRO A 61 11.33 -6.59 18.18
C PRO A 61 10.87 -7.28 19.49
N ALA A 62 10.05 -6.62 20.30
CA ALA A 62 9.48 -7.21 21.51
C ALA A 62 8.26 -8.10 21.21
N TYR A 63 7.68 -8.00 20.00
CA TYR A 63 6.48 -8.74 19.59
C TYR A 63 5.36 -8.70 20.66
N PRO A 64 4.96 -7.53 21.15
CA PRO A 64 3.97 -7.45 22.20
C PRO A 64 2.61 -7.96 21.75
N ASP A 65 1.81 -8.44 22.71
CA ASP A 65 0.42 -8.82 22.45
C ASP A 65 -0.41 -7.59 22.05
N GLY A 66 -1.18 -7.71 20.98
CA GLY A 66 -2.09 -6.65 20.54
C GLY A 66 -3.35 -6.53 21.40
N GLU A 67 -3.92 -5.33 21.44
CA GLU A 67 -5.19 -5.09 22.13
C GLU A 67 -6.31 -5.92 21.49
N ILE A 68 -7.08 -6.63 22.29
CA ILE A 68 -8.23 -7.42 21.82
C ILE A 68 -9.42 -6.48 21.56
N ARG A 69 -9.76 -6.27 20.28
CA ARG A 69 -10.86 -5.37 19.88
C ARG A 69 -12.14 -6.08 19.51
N ASP A 70 -12.06 -7.30 19.03
CA ASP A 70 -13.23 -8.10 18.59
C ASP A 70 -13.61 -9.21 19.59
N GLY A 71 -12.91 -9.28 20.74
CA GLY A 71 -13.10 -10.31 21.76
C GLY A 71 -12.39 -11.64 21.46
N LEU A 72 -11.72 -11.77 20.30
CA LEU A 72 -11.06 -13.00 19.86
C LEU A 72 -9.60 -12.80 19.46
N HIS A 73 -9.28 -11.69 18.81
CA HIS A 73 -7.96 -11.47 18.21
C HIS A 73 -7.34 -10.17 18.69
N GLY A 74 -6.02 -10.18 18.95
CA GLY A 74 -5.25 -8.99 19.20
C GLY A 74 -4.98 -8.22 17.90
N ASP A 75 -5.08 -6.88 17.95
CA ASP A 75 -4.71 -6.01 16.83
C ASP A 75 -3.20 -5.94 16.70
N MET A 76 -2.65 -6.60 15.69
CA MET A 76 -1.20 -6.61 15.42
C MET A 76 -0.72 -5.33 14.74
N SER A 77 -1.60 -4.55 14.11
CA SER A 77 -1.23 -3.44 13.21
C SER A 77 -0.24 -2.44 13.80
N PRO A 78 -0.35 -2.02 15.08
CA PRO A 78 0.60 -1.10 15.68
C PRO A 78 2.04 -1.63 15.80
N TYR A 79 2.22 -2.94 15.76
CA TYR A 79 3.49 -3.61 16.05
C TYR A 79 4.17 -4.22 14.82
N VAL A 80 3.44 -4.34 13.71
CA VAL A 80 3.95 -4.96 12.48
C VAL A 80 4.18 -3.96 11.35
N CYS A 81 3.71 -2.71 11.49
CA CYS A 81 3.92 -1.65 10.51
C CYS A 81 4.85 -0.56 11.03
N ASN A 82 5.67 0.00 10.13
CA ASN A 82 6.57 1.12 10.43
C ASN A 82 7.49 0.86 11.63
N GLY A 83 7.99 -0.38 11.74
CA GLY A 83 8.91 -0.76 12.81
C GLY A 83 10.22 0.03 12.78
N PRO A 84 11.05 -0.09 13.82
CA PRO A 84 12.16 0.84 14.07
C PRO A 84 13.22 0.87 12.96
N HIS A 85 13.38 -0.21 12.19
CA HIS A 85 14.41 -0.33 11.16
C HIS A 85 13.89 -0.21 9.72
N VAL A 86 12.59 0.11 9.50
CA VAL A 86 12.00 0.11 8.16
C VAL A 86 12.74 1.07 7.22
N HIS A 87 13.06 2.27 7.67
CA HIS A 87 13.76 3.26 6.86
C HIS A 87 15.23 2.88 6.62
N GLU A 88 15.89 2.25 7.59
CA GLU A 88 17.24 1.71 7.40
C GLU A 88 17.28 0.65 6.29
N TYR A 89 16.32 -0.27 6.30
CA TYR A 89 16.22 -1.32 5.28
C TYR A 89 15.88 -0.76 3.90
N LEU A 90 15.04 0.26 3.82
CA LEU A 90 14.71 0.92 2.56
C LEU A 90 15.88 1.72 2.00
N GLN A 91 16.65 2.40 2.86
CA GLN A 91 17.87 3.09 2.46
C GLN A 91 18.96 2.11 2.02
N GLU A 92 19.12 0.98 2.72
CA GLU A 92 20.00 -0.10 2.29
C GLU A 92 19.58 -0.64 0.90
N MET A 93 18.28 -0.91 0.71
CA MET A 93 17.71 -1.32 -0.58
C MET A 93 17.99 -0.30 -1.68
N ASN A 94 17.79 0.98 -1.38
CA ASN A 94 18.05 2.05 -2.34
C ASN A 94 19.53 2.10 -2.74
N GLN A 95 20.45 2.13 -1.77
CA GLN A 95 21.90 2.17 -2.01
C GLN A 95 22.40 0.94 -2.77
N ARG A 96 21.86 -0.23 -2.47
CA ARG A 96 22.34 -1.49 -3.04
C ARG A 96 21.70 -1.83 -4.39
N VAL A 97 20.46 -1.41 -4.62
CA VAL A 97 19.70 -1.76 -5.83
C VAL A 97 19.09 -0.56 -6.52
N LEU A 98 18.16 0.16 -5.87
CA LEU A 98 17.26 1.07 -6.59
C LEU A 98 18.00 2.24 -7.26
N SER A 99 19.00 2.80 -6.59
CA SER A 99 19.81 3.92 -7.15
C SER A 99 20.74 3.53 -8.28
N LYS A 100 20.90 2.22 -8.59
CA LYS A 100 21.81 1.74 -9.64
C LYS A 100 21.11 1.52 -10.98
N PHE A 101 19.80 1.63 -11.01
CA PHE A 101 18.98 1.44 -12.19
C PHE A 101 17.99 2.60 -12.34
N ASP A 102 17.54 2.86 -13.56
CA ASP A 102 16.48 3.83 -13.81
C ASP A 102 15.12 3.18 -13.55
N LEU A 103 14.62 3.32 -12.34
CA LEU A 103 13.45 2.62 -11.83
C LEU A 103 12.39 3.58 -11.30
N ILE A 104 11.14 3.17 -11.43
CA ILE A 104 10.03 3.73 -10.67
C ILE A 104 9.63 2.78 -9.54
N THR A 105 9.52 3.29 -8.32
CA THR A 105 9.18 2.48 -7.14
C THR A 105 7.98 3.02 -6.41
N VAL A 106 7.06 2.13 -6.02
CA VAL A 106 5.90 2.48 -5.22
C VAL A 106 5.70 1.44 -4.11
N GLY A 107 5.62 1.90 -2.88
CA GLY A 107 5.38 1.06 -1.71
C GLY A 107 3.91 1.06 -1.30
N GLU A 108 3.37 -0.10 -0.99
CA GLU A 108 2.09 -0.18 -0.32
C GLU A 108 2.28 -0.01 1.19
N THR A 109 1.65 1.02 1.75
CA THR A 109 1.85 1.41 3.15
C THR A 109 0.50 1.62 3.85
N PRO A 110 -0.17 0.53 4.25
CA PRO A 110 -1.42 0.64 4.98
C PRO A 110 -1.22 1.40 6.30
N GLY A 111 -2.15 2.33 6.58
CA GLY A 111 -2.11 3.14 7.80
C GLY A 111 -1.04 4.23 7.85
N VAL A 112 -0.31 4.48 6.76
CA VAL A 112 0.72 5.54 6.70
C VAL A 112 0.11 6.92 6.89
N THR A 113 0.77 7.75 7.68
CA THR A 113 0.48 9.19 7.81
C THR A 113 1.24 10.00 6.76
N THR A 114 0.84 11.27 6.57
CA THR A 114 1.59 12.17 5.68
C THR A 114 3.02 12.42 6.17
N GLU A 115 3.25 12.40 7.49
CA GLU A 115 4.60 12.56 8.06
C GLU A 115 5.50 11.36 7.77
N GLU A 116 4.96 10.16 7.85
CA GLU A 116 5.71 8.95 7.48
C GLU A 116 5.92 8.85 5.97
N ALA A 117 4.91 9.20 5.17
CA ALA A 117 5.03 9.21 3.72
C ALA A 117 6.16 10.12 3.22
N LYS A 118 6.44 11.23 3.90
CA LYS A 118 7.58 12.11 3.60
C LYS A 118 8.93 11.44 3.79
N LYS A 119 9.02 10.44 4.66
CA LYS A 119 10.25 9.66 4.84
C LYS A 119 10.39 8.62 3.73
N TYR A 120 9.34 7.82 3.50
CA TYR A 120 9.33 6.78 2.47
C TYR A 120 9.57 7.32 1.05
N ALA A 121 9.03 8.49 0.74
CA ALA A 121 9.00 9.06 -0.60
C ALA A 121 9.58 10.46 -0.66
N ASN A 122 10.64 10.72 0.10
CA ASN A 122 11.36 11.98 0.11
C ASN A 122 11.90 12.30 -1.29
N LEU A 123 11.78 13.55 -1.70
CA LEU A 123 12.29 14.02 -3.00
C LEU A 123 13.82 13.94 -3.13
N ASP A 124 14.55 13.67 -2.05
CA ASP A 124 15.99 13.38 -2.10
C ASP A 124 16.31 12.02 -2.74
N GLY A 125 15.28 11.16 -2.92
CA GLY A 125 15.42 9.85 -3.55
C GLY A 125 16.13 8.81 -2.69
N SER A 126 16.19 9.00 -1.37
CA SER A 126 16.92 8.12 -0.46
C SER A 126 16.25 6.77 -0.22
N GLU A 127 14.94 6.65 -0.47
CA GLU A 127 14.15 5.42 -0.30
C GLU A 127 13.35 5.10 -1.57
N LEU A 128 12.02 5.30 -1.54
CA LEU A 128 11.12 5.03 -2.67
C LEU A 128 10.73 6.31 -3.40
N ASN A 129 10.19 6.19 -4.62
CA ASN A 129 9.67 7.37 -5.33
C ASN A 129 8.31 7.81 -4.78
N MET A 130 7.44 6.87 -4.35
CA MET A 130 6.11 7.17 -3.85
C MET A 130 5.55 6.02 -3.01
N VAL A 131 4.44 6.28 -2.31
CA VAL A 131 3.72 5.27 -1.53
C VAL A 131 2.22 5.32 -1.81
N PHE A 132 1.55 4.17 -1.76
CA PHE A 132 0.10 4.06 -1.75
C PHE A 132 -0.42 4.23 -0.31
N GLN A 133 -1.12 5.32 -0.06
CA GLN A 133 -1.84 5.57 1.17
C GLN A 133 -3.31 5.11 1.06
N PHE A 134 -3.95 4.78 2.17
CA PHE A 134 -5.31 4.23 2.20
C PHE A 134 -6.35 5.12 2.87
N GLU A 135 -6.00 6.32 3.31
CA GLU A 135 -6.88 7.18 4.10
C GLU A 135 -8.18 7.54 3.36
N HIS A 136 -8.09 7.79 2.04
CA HIS A 136 -9.28 8.07 1.23
C HIS A 136 -10.20 6.83 1.08
N MET A 137 -9.63 5.62 1.12
CA MET A 137 -10.40 4.37 1.10
C MET A 137 -11.25 4.23 2.35
N GLY A 138 -10.69 4.52 3.54
CA GLY A 138 -11.40 4.46 4.81
C GLY A 138 -12.60 5.41 4.92
N THR A 139 -12.70 6.42 4.05
CA THR A 139 -13.85 7.36 4.07
C THR A 139 -15.21 6.70 3.80
N THR A 140 -15.22 5.53 3.20
CA THR A 140 -16.44 4.77 2.87
C THR A 140 -16.65 3.54 3.73
N ASP A 141 -15.74 3.22 4.63
CA ASP A 141 -15.86 2.00 5.42
C ASP A 141 -17.11 2.00 6.29
N GLY A 142 -17.79 0.85 6.28
CA GLY A 142 -18.95 0.56 7.10
C GLY A 142 -18.61 -0.39 8.24
N LYS A 143 -19.63 -0.97 8.88
CA LYS A 143 -19.47 -1.94 9.96
C LYS A 143 -18.56 -3.12 9.59
N TYR A 144 -18.51 -3.49 8.32
CA TYR A 144 -17.71 -4.60 7.78
C TYR A 144 -16.56 -4.09 6.88
N GLY A 145 -15.97 -2.93 7.23
CA GLY A 145 -14.90 -2.31 6.46
C GLY A 145 -15.35 -1.94 5.04
N LYS A 146 -14.53 -2.27 4.05
CA LYS A 146 -14.76 -1.98 2.63
C LYS A 146 -15.98 -2.69 2.00
N TRP A 147 -16.48 -3.75 2.63
CA TRP A 147 -17.64 -4.51 2.17
C TRP A 147 -18.94 -3.83 2.64
N THR A 148 -19.31 -2.77 1.97
CA THR A 148 -20.44 -1.92 2.34
C THR A 148 -21.05 -1.26 1.10
N THR A 149 -22.34 -0.94 1.18
CA THR A 149 -23.05 -0.10 0.20
C THR A 149 -23.05 1.38 0.57
N LYS A 150 -22.39 1.75 1.66
CA LYS A 150 -22.28 3.13 2.11
C LYS A 150 -21.57 3.96 1.05
N LYS A 151 -22.22 5.04 0.61
CA LYS A 151 -21.62 5.99 -0.31
C LYS A 151 -20.72 6.99 0.44
N PRO A 152 -19.67 7.50 -0.21
CA PRO A 152 -18.75 8.43 0.41
C PRO A 152 -19.41 9.79 0.73
N GLU A 153 -19.01 10.36 1.84
CA GLU A 153 -19.21 11.77 2.09
C GLU A 153 -18.12 12.56 1.33
N MET A 154 -18.46 13.12 0.16
CA MET A 154 -17.47 13.79 -0.70
C MET A 154 -16.69 14.91 0.01
N LYS A 155 -17.25 15.52 1.06
CA LYS A 155 -16.49 16.46 1.90
C LYS A 155 -15.30 15.81 2.60
N LYS A 156 -15.46 14.58 3.09
CA LYS A 156 -14.39 13.81 3.74
C LYS A 156 -13.33 13.40 2.72
N VAL A 157 -13.76 12.85 1.58
CA VAL A 157 -12.84 12.48 0.47
C VAL A 157 -12.00 13.69 0.07
N ARG A 158 -12.64 14.85 -0.18
CA ARG A 158 -11.93 16.09 -0.53
C ARG A 158 -10.96 16.53 0.57
N ALA A 159 -11.35 16.43 1.84
CA ALA A 159 -10.47 16.80 2.95
C ALA A 159 -9.21 15.94 2.97
N VAL A 160 -9.33 14.63 2.79
CA VAL A 160 -8.18 13.69 2.69
C VAL A 160 -7.31 14.04 1.48
N MET A 161 -7.90 14.18 0.29
CA MET A 161 -7.13 14.54 -0.91
C MET A 161 -6.38 15.87 -0.74
N ASN A 162 -7.03 16.90 -0.22
CA ASN A 162 -6.39 18.18 0.03
C ASN A 162 -5.25 18.09 1.06
N LYS A 163 -5.46 17.33 2.14
CA LYS A 163 -4.41 17.08 3.15
C LYS A 163 -3.18 16.48 2.49
N TRP A 164 -3.33 15.39 1.74
CA TRP A 164 -2.21 14.73 1.07
C TRP A 164 -1.52 15.60 0.03
N GLN A 165 -2.28 16.39 -0.74
CA GLN A 165 -1.70 17.35 -1.69
C GLN A 165 -0.86 18.43 -0.99
N ASN A 166 -1.39 19.01 0.09
CA ASN A 166 -0.73 20.11 0.81
C ASN A 166 0.46 19.64 1.64
N ASP A 167 0.30 18.51 2.35
CA ASP A 167 1.32 18.03 3.27
C ASP A 167 2.56 17.51 2.54
N LEU A 168 2.39 16.91 1.35
CA LEU A 168 3.49 16.39 0.56
C LEU A 168 4.10 17.42 -0.41
N GLU A 169 3.49 18.61 -0.59
CA GLU A 169 3.98 19.61 -1.52
C GLU A 169 5.43 20.00 -1.22
N GLY A 170 6.30 19.86 -2.22
CA GLY A 170 7.73 20.15 -2.13
C GLY A 170 8.54 19.26 -1.19
N LYS A 171 7.97 18.16 -0.68
CA LYS A 171 8.63 17.23 0.27
C LYS A 171 8.63 15.79 -0.20
N ALA A 172 7.53 15.31 -0.78
CA ALA A 172 7.39 13.95 -1.26
C ALA A 172 6.47 13.91 -2.48
N TRP A 173 6.54 12.83 -3.26
CA TRP A 173 5.72 12.65 -4.44
C TRP A 173 4.50 11.78 -4.14
N ASN A 174 3.31 12.22 -4.58
CA ASN A 174 2.06 11.48 -4.42
C ASN A 174 1.91 10.37 -5.45
N SER A 175 1.47 9.20 -5.01
CA SER A 175 0.81 8.23 -5.86
C SER A 175 -0.71 8.41 -5.74
N LEU A 176 -1.39 8.45 -6.89
CA LEU A 176 -2.81 8.77 -6.96
C LEU A 176 -3.59 7.57 -7.50
N TYR A 177 -4.60 7.11 -6.79
CA TYR A 177 -5.44 5.99 -7.22
C TYR A 177 -6.83 6.06 -6.58
N TRP A 178 -7.82 5.39 -7.21
CA TRP A 178 -9.18 5.25 -6.69
C TRP A 178 -9.53 3.84 -6.28
N ASP A 179 -8.88 2.84 -6.84
CA ASP A 179 -9.02 1.44 -6.47
C ASP A 179 -7.75 0.65 -6.82
N ASN A 180 -7.72 -0.59 -6.37
CA ASN A 180 -6.75 -1.61 -6.75
C ASN A 180 -7.43 -2.99 -6.76
N HIS A 181 -6.67 -4.06 -6.94
CA HIS A 181 -7.17 -5.44 -6.96
C HIS A 181 -7.82 -5.89 -5.63
N ASP A 182 -7.49 -5.22 -4.52
CA ASP A 182 -8.03 -5.52 -3.18
C ASP A 182 -9.23 -4.64 -2.79
N GLN A 183 -9.65 -3.72 -3.65
CA GLN A 183 -10.68 -2.74 -3.35
C GLN A 183 -11.91 -2.89 -4.27
N PRO A 184 -13.11 -2.56 -3.78
CA PRO A 184 -14.28 -2.42 -4.66
C PRO A 184 -14.01 -1.41 -5.77
N ARG A 185 -14.63 -1.62 -6.94
CA ARG A 185 -14.45 -0.75 -8.11
C ARG A 185 -14.77 0.71 -7.81
N ALA A 186 -13.93 1.62 -8.32
CA ALA A 186 -14.01 3.05 -8.04
C ALA A 186 -15.38 3.65 -8.36
N VAL A 187 -15.96 3.33 -9.51
CA VAL A 187 -17.28 3.88 -9.91
C VAL A 187 -18.39 3.40 -8.98
N SER A 188 -18.37 2.12 -8.60
CA SER A 188 -19.37 1.57 -7.67
C SER A 188 -19.22 2.17 -6.26
N ARG A 189 -17.99 2.45 -5.84
CA ARG A 189 -17.68 2.95 -4.51
C ARG A 189 -17.88 4.46 -4.38
N PHE A 190 -17.28 5.24 -5.27
CA PHE A 190 -17.22 6.70 -5.20
C PHE A 190 -18.20 7.42 -6.13
N GLY A 191 -18.85 6.73 -7.05
CA GLY A 191 -19.77 7.25 -8.03
C GLY A 191 -21.14 6.57 -8.00
N ASP A 192 -21.79 6.61 -9.16
CA ASP A 192 -23.05 5.92 -9.45
C ASP A 192 -22.81 4.99 -10.64
N ASP A 193 -22.89 3.68 -10.40
CA ASP A 193 -22.66 2.64 -11.40
C ASP A 193 -23.94 2.15 -12.09
N SER A 194 -25.07 2.84 -11.87
CA SER A 194 -26.29 2.58 -12.62
C SER A 194 -26.07 2.83 -14.12
N PRO A 195 -26.78 2.14 -15.00
CA PRO A 195 -26.61 2.30 -16.45
C PRO A 195 -26.69 3.77 -16.93
N MET A 196 -27.49 4.58 -16.25
CA MET A 196 -27.71 5.99 -16.59
C MET A 196 -26.51 6.88 -16.26
N TYR A 197 -25.84 6.64 -15.12
CA TYR A 197 -24.83 7.57 -14.59
C TYR A 197 -23.41 7.01 -14.59
N ARG A 198 -23.22 5.74 -14.92
CA ARG A 198 -21.92 5.05 -14.86
C ARG A 198 -20.83 5.79 -15.64
N GLU A 199 -21.11 6.15 -16.88
CA GLU A 199 -20.11 6.79 -17.75
C GLU A 199 -19.74 8.19 -17.23
N VAL A 200 -20.72 8.97 -16.82
CA VAL A 200 -20.50 10.32 -16.26
C VAL A 200 -19.72 10.23 -14.95
N SER A 201 -20.06 9.28 -14.07
CA SER A 201 -19.33 9.02 -12.84
C SER A 201 -17.89 8.61 -13.10
N ALA A 202 -17.66 7.70 -14.05
CA ALA A 202 -16.31 7.27 -14.42
C ALA A 202 -15.46 8.45 -14.92
N LYS A 203 -16.02 9.27 -15.80
CA LYS A 203 -15.34 10.47 -16.33
C LYS A 203 -15.03 11.48 -15.21
N MET A 204 -15.98 11.72 -14.31
CA MET A 204 -15.77 12.62 -13.16
C MET A 204 -14.65 12.14 -12.25
N ILE A 205 -14.65 10.84 -11.88
CA ILE A 205 -13.62 10.22 -11.03
C ILE A 205 -12.25 10.29 -11.70
N ALA A 206 -12.17 9.96 -13.00
CA ALA A 206 -10.93 10.05 -13.77
C ALA A 206 -10.42 11.50 -13.84
N THR A 207 -11.30 12.46 -14.14
CA THR A 207 -10.94 13.87 -14.17
C THR A 207 -10.37 14.32 -12.83
N CYS A 208 -11.03 13.98 -11.73
CA CYS A 208 -10.55 14.33 -10.39
C CYS A 208 -9.13 13.79 -10.16
N LEU A 209 -8.87 12.52 -10.50
CA LEU A 209 -7.55 11.91 -10.33
C LEU A 209 -6.46 12.64 -11.13
N HIS A 210 -6.73 12.90 -12.41
CA HIS A 210 -5.75 13.51 -13.32
C HIS A 210 -5.49 14.99 -13.07
N MET A 211 -6.36 15.67 -12.32
CA MET A 211 -6.18 17.09 -11.96
C MET A 211 -5.43 17.29 -10.65
N LEU A 212 -5.10 16.22 -9.92
CA LEU A 212 -4.27 16.26 -8.73
C LEU A 212 -2.78 16.15 -9.09
N LYS A 213 -1.91 16.74 -8.26
CA LYS A 213 -0.46 16.62 -8.40
C LYS A 213 0.00 15.26 -7.88
N GLY A 214 0.63 14.47 -8.74
CA GLY A 214 1.15 13.14 -8.43
C GLY A 214 1.13 12.21 -9.63
N SER A 215 1.58 10.98 -9.46
CA SER A 215 1.52 9.93 -10.49
C SER A 215 0.20 9.18 -10.40
N PRO A 216 -0.68 9.27 -11.42
CA PRO A 216 -1.94 8.56 -11.42
C PRO A 216 -1.71 7.07 -11.70
N TYR A 217 -2.28 6.22 -10.85
CA TYR A 217 -2.31 4.77 -11.02
C TYR A 217 -3.72 4.35 -11.45
N ILE A 218 -3.86 3.94 -12.72
CA ILE A 218 -5.15 3.68 -13.35
C ILE A 218 -5.29 2.18 -13.66
N GLY A 219 -5.27 1.34 -12.62
CA GLY A 219 -5.33 -0.10 -12.82
C GLY A 219 -6.65 -0.59 -13.42
N PHE A 220 -7.80 -0.12 -12.89
CA PHE A 220 -9.11 -0.63 -13.24
C PHE A 220 -10.24 0.41 -13.14
N ILE A 221 -9.95 1.70 -13.21
CA ILE A 221 -10.97 2.78 -13.07
C ILE A 221 -12.09 2.64 -14.10
N SER A 222 -11.78 2.14 -15.28
CA SER A 222 -12.71 2.07 -16.41
C SER A 222 -13.57 0.81 -16.47
N MET A 223 -13.30 -0.19 -15.63
CA MET A 223 -14.07 -1.44 -15.68
C MET A 223 -15.21 -1.43 -14.66
N PRO A 224 -16.48 -1.39 -15.09
CA PRO A 224 -17.61 -1.57 -14.17
C PRO A 224 -17.57 -2.97 -13.57
N SER A 225 -17.89 -3.08 -12.27
CA SER A 225 -18.18 -4.36 -11.64
C SER A 225 -19.27 -5.07 -12.46
N GLY A 226 -18.96 -6.21 -13.05
CA GLY A 226 -19.94 -7.07 -13.72
C GLY A 226 -19.93 -7.12 -15.25
N VAL A 227 -19.00 -6.50 -15.95
CA VAL A 227 -18.87 -6.69 -17.39
C VAL A 227 -17.50 -7.23 -17.77
N TYR A 228 -17.24 -8.48 -17.43
CA TYR A 228 -16.40 -9.32 -18.27
C TYR A 228 -17.29 -9.79 -19.42
N ARG A 229 -17.25 -9.14 -20.57
CA ARG A 229 -17.54 -9.81 -21.83
C ARG A 229 -16.19 -10.29 -22.35
N PRO A 230 -15.96 -11.61 -22.44
CA PRO A 230 -14.86 -12.09 -23.27
C PRO A 230 -15.13 -11.62 -24.70
N LEU A 231 -14.10 -11.10 -25.34
CA LEU A 231 -14.05 -10.88 -26.80
C LEU A 231 -14.18 -12.22 -27.51
#